data_8553d756c74bcef5b7bab29294cb6db2
#
_entry.id   8553d756c74bcef5b7bab29294cb6db2
#
_cell.length_a   1.000
_cell.length_b   1.000
_cell.length_c   1.000
_cell.angle_alpha   90.00
_cell.angle_beta   90.00
_cell.angle_gamma   90.00
#
_symmetry.space_group_name_H-M   'P 1'
#
loop_
_entity.id
_entity.type
_entity.pdbx_description
1 polymer ?
#
loop_
_entity_poly.entity_id
_entity_poly.type
_entity_poly.pdbx_seq_one_letter_code
_entity_poly.pdbx_strand_id
1 'polypeptide(L)'
;MKILIRIFISLFFLSSTVNAKDLSCETFSGEWSGNKKGAGYKGDLKIIFDDSCKYDIFKKDGTILTPGKIKIKKGSKITYKNKAGSRGKVILEDDILTWKNTYTGNNYKIIVKKN
;
A
#
# COMPACT_ATOMS: atom_id res chain seq x y z
N MET A 1 -26.53 -17.47 -28.60
CA MET A 1 -25.14 -17.01 -28.71
C MET A 1 -24.86 -15.70 -27.98
N LYS A 2 -25.64 -14.66 -28.26
CA LYS A 2 -25.43 -13.37 -27.57
C LYS A 2 -25.60 -13.46 -26.06
N ILE A 3 -26.47 -14.30 -25.60
CA ILE A 3 -26.73 -14.50 -24.18
C ILE A 3 -25.53 -15.08 -23.45
N LEU A 4 -24.82 -16.00 -24.07
CA LEU A 4 -23.63 -16.63 -23.50
C LEU A 4 -22.52 -15.63 -23.26
N ILE A 5 -22.35 -14.68 -24.18
CA ILE A 5 -21.33 -13.67 -24.06
C ILE A 5 -21.59 -12.77 -22.83
N ARG A 6 -22.85 -12.43 -22.60
CA ARG A 6 -23.23 -11.61 -21.43
C ARG A 6 -22.96 -12.31 -20.11
N ILE A 7 -23.23 -13.59 -20.05
CA ILE A 7 -22.97 -14.39 -18.86
C ILE A 7 -21.47 -14.42 -18.56
N PHE A 8 -20.67 -14.53 -19.60
CA PHE A 8 -19.23 -14.56 -19.48
C PHE A 8 -18.68 -13.26 -18.86
N ILE A 9 -19.21 -12.13 -19.28
CA ILE A 9 -18.83 -10.82 -18.72
C ILE A 9 -19.17 -10.70 -17.26
N SER A 10 -20.33 -11.20 -16.87
CA SER A 10 -20.77 -11.20 -15.46
C SER A 10 -19.81 -11.97 -14.56
N LEU A 11 -19.35 -13.10 -15.01
CA LEU A 11 -18.38 -13.91 -14.27
C LEU A 11 -17.06 -13.18 -14.07
N PHE A 12 -16.65 -12.45 -15.04
CA PHE A 12 -15.42 -11.68 -14.96
C PHE A 12 -15.48 -10.61 -13.88
N PHE A 13 -16.59 -9.91 -13.74
CA PHE A 13 -16.78 -8.93 -12.68
C PHE A 13 -16.76 -9.57 -11.30
N LEU A 14 -17.37 -10.71 -11.14
CA LEU A 14 -17.42 -11.41 -9.87
C LEU A 14 -16.01 -11.79 -9.40
N SER A 15 -15.13 -12.17 -10.31
CA SER A 15 -13.75 -12.50 -9.98
C SER A 15 -12.99 -11.32 -9.39
N SER A 16 -13.14 -10.13 -9.95
CA SER A 16 -12.45 -8.95 -9.44
C SER A 16 -12.99 -8.51 -8.08
N THR A 17 -14.26 -8.74 -7.80
CA THR A 17 -14.85 -8.40 -6.49
C THR A 17 -14.31 -9.30 -5.38
N VAL A 18 -14.10 -10.57 -5.65
CA VAL A 18 -13.60 -11.53 -4.67
C VAL A 18 -12.19 -11.16 -4.22
N ASN A 19 -11.34 -10.72 -5.13
CA ASN A 19 -9.96 -10.38 -4.81
C ASN A 19 -9.83 -9.24 -3.79
N ALA A 20 -10.80 -8.34 -3.73
CA ALA A 20 -10.75 -7.22 -2.81
C ALA A 20 -10.90 -7.64 -1.34
N LYS A 21 -11.44 -8.84 -1.07
CA LYS A 21 -11.65 -9.32 0.30
C LYS A 21 -10.46 -10.09 0.88
N ASP A 22 -9.57 -10.55 0.02
CA ASP A 22 -8.49 -11.45 0.42
C ASP A 22 -7.14 -10.74 0.45
N LEU A 23 -7.09 -9.59 1.10
CA LEU A 23 -5.82 -8.91 1.30
C LEU A 23 -4.94 -9.69 2.25
N SER A 24 -3.70 -9.88 1.86
CA SER A 24 -2.68 -10.55 2.66
C SER A 24 -1.35 -9.83 2.50
N CYS A 25 -0.35 -10.24 3.26
CA CYS A 25 0.99 -9.66 3.11
C CYS A 25 1.56 -9.87 1.72
N GLU A 26 1.19 -10.97 1.06
CA GLU A 26 1.61 -11.24 -0.32
C GLU A 26 1.10 -10.20 -1.30
N THR A 27 -0.07 -9.63 -1.05
CA THR A 27 -0.63 -8.56 -1.89
C THR A 27 0.32 -7.38 -2.01
N PHE A 28 1.04 -7.09 -0.94
CA PHE A 28 1.94 -5.96 -0.87
C PHE A 28 3.39 -6.32 -1.19
N SER A 29 3.74 -7.59 -1.15
CA SER A 29 5.09 -8.07 -1.38
C SER A 29 5.66 -7.53 -2.69
N GLY A 30 6.88 -7.05 -2.65
CA GLY A 30 7.57 -6.52 -3.81
C GLY A 30 7.91 -5.05 -3.69
N GLU A 31 8.11 -4.41 -4.82
CA GLU A 31 8.65 -3.07 -4.91
C GLU A 31 7.60 -2.07 -5.37
N TRP A 32 7.54 -0.95 -4.67
CA TRP A 32 6.61 0.14 -4.94
C TRP A 32 7.41 1.44 -5.05
N SER A 33 7.09 2.28 -6.01
CA SER A 33 7.80 3.55 -6.23
C SER A 33 6.84 4.73 -6.26
N GLY A 34 7.28 5.85 -5.73
CA GLY A 34 6.49 7.06 -5.70
C GLY A 34 7.21 8.20 -4.98
N ASN A 35 6.46 8.99 -4.23
CA ASN A 35 7.04 10.14 -3.56
C ASN A 35 6.40 10.39 -2.19
N LYS A 36 7.09 11.21 -1.41
CA LYS A 36 6.66 11.63 -0.09
C LYS A 36 6.57 13.15 -0.03
N LYS A 37 5.52 13.64 0.61
CA LYS A 37 5.30 15.07 0.89
C LYS A 37 5.06 15.25 2.38
N GLY A 38 5.30 16.46 2.86
CA GLY A 38 5.05 16.80 4.25
C GLY A 38 6.31 16.78 5.11
N ALA A 39 6.17 16.41 6.37
CA ALA A 39 7.26 16.42 7.34
C ALA A 39 8.37 15.43 7.01
N GLY A 40 9.60 15.81 7.31
CA GLY A 40 10.77 14.96 7.07
C GLY A 40 11.24 14.99 5.64
N TYR A 41 11.72 13.85 5.15
CA TYR A 41 12.19 13.73 3.77
C TYR A 41 11.07 14.04 2.78
N LYS A 42 11.38 14.81 1.76
CA LYS A 42 10.47 15.12 0.65
C LYS A 42 11.13 14.67 -0.64
N GLY A 43 10.38 14.00 -1.51
CA GLY A 43 10.87 13.60 -2.81
C GLY A 43 10.58 12.15 -3.11
N ASP A 44 11.26 11.64 -4.13
CA ASP A 44 11.05 10.28 -4.61
C ASP A 44 11.55 9.25 -3.62
N LEU A 45 10.83 8.14 -3.56
CA LEU A 45 11.21 7.03 -2.70
C LEU A 45 10.74 5.72 -3.29
N LYS A 46 11.26 4.63 -2.73
CA LYS A 46 10.90 3.27 -3.07
C LYS A 46 10.60 2.53 -1.78
N ILE A 47 9.54 1.72 -1.79
CA ILE A 47 9.20 0.88 -0.66
C ILE A 47 9.29 -0.56 -1.11
N ILE A 48 9.97 -1.39 -0.31
CA ILE A 48 10.06 -2.83 -0.56
C ILE A 48 9.41 -3.55 0.60
N PHE A 49 8.39 -4.36 0.28
CA PHE A 49 7.72 -5.20 1.26
C PHE A 49 8.21 -6.63 1.15
N ASP A 50 8.37 -7.27 2.31
CA ASP A 50 8.56 -8.72 2.36
C ASP A 50 7.19 -9.43 2.52
N ASP A 51 7.22 -10.77 2.61
CA ASP A 51 5.99 -11.56 2.72
C ASP A 51 5.34 -11.51 4.10
N SER A 52 5.99 -10.84 5.06
CA SER A 52 5.51 -10.70 6.44
C SER A 52 4.91 -9.34 6.74
N CYS A 53 4.59 -8.56 5.73
CA CYS A 53 4.07 -7.20 5.84
C CYS A 53 5.07 -6.19 6.39
N LYS A 54 6.34 -6.54 6.49
CA LYS A 54 7.40 -5.61 6.86
C LYS A 54 7.88 -4.88 5.62
N TYR A 55 8.28 -3.64 5.81
CA TYR A 55 8.77 -2.84 4.69
C TYR A 55 9.97 -1.99 5.07
N ASP A 56 10.78 -1.71 4.06
CA ASP A 56 11.85 -0.72 4.12
C ASP A 56 11.55 0.37 3.10
N ILE A 57 11.87 1.60 3.46
CA ILE A 57 11.71 2.74 2.57
C ILE A 57 13.08 3.27 2.22
N PHE A 58 13.33 3.42 0.92
CA PHE A 58 14.60 3.91 0.40
C PHE A 58 14.39 5.28 -0.24
N LYS A 59 15.22 6.23 0.13
CA LYS A 59 15.24 7.54 -0.52
C LYS A 59 15.85 7.41 -1.92
N LYS A 60 15.76 8.48 -2.69
CA LYS A 60 16.31 8.52 -4.05
C LYS A 60 17.80 8.18 -4.09
N ASP A 61 18.54 8.58 -3.08
CA ASP A 61 19.98 8.32 -3.00
C ASP A 61 20.32 6.91 -2.48
N GLY A 62 19.31 6.07 -2.20
CA GLY A 62 19.51 4.71 -1.73
C GLY A 62 19.60 4.57 -0.22
N THR A 63 19.60 5.65 0.54
CA THR A 63 19.60 5.55 2.00
C THR A 63 18.24 5.16 2.53
N ILE A 64 18.23 4.42 3.66
CA ILE A 64 17.00 3.88 4.23
C ILE A 64 16.37 4.90 5.18
N LEU A 65 15.07 5.11 5.00
CA LEU A 65 14.23 5.74 5.99
C LEU A 65 13.80 4.70 7.01
N THR A 66 13.04 5.13 8.01
CA THR A 66 12.63 4.26 9.10
C THR A 66 11.78 3.08 8.59
N PRO A 67 12.21 1.84 8.83
CA PRO A 67 11.42 0.68 8.45
C PRO A 67 10.17 0.54 9.30
N GLY A 68 9.21 -0.24 8.81
CA GLY A 68 7.96 -0.43 9.51
C GLY A 68 7.25 -1.71 9.12
N LYS A 69 6.02 -1.80 9.58
CA LYS A 69 5.16 -2.94 9.33
C LYS A 69 3.73 -2.47 9.11
N ILE A 70 3.04 -3.07 8.16
CA ILE A 70 1.61 -2.84 7.99
C ILE A 70 0.82 -3.95 8.66
N LYS A 71 -0.42 -3.65 9.03
CA LYS A 71 -1.34 -4.58 9.63
C LYS A 71 -2.65 -4.54 8.88
N ILE A 72 -3.09 -5.69 8.41
CA ILE A 72 -4.35 -5.82 7.68
C ILE A 72 -5.42 -6.24 8.66
N LYS A 73 -6.47 -5.43 8.78
CA LYS A 73 -7.59 -5.67 9.68
C LYS A 73 -8.84 -6.04 8.90
N LYS A 74 -9.89 -6.44 9.59
CA LYS A 74 -11.19 -6.76 8.98
C LYS A 74 -11.68 -5.60 8.11
N GLY A 75 -12.34 -5.93 7.01
CA GLY A 75 -12.88 -4.94 6.09
C GLY A 75 -11.84 -4.24 5.24
N SER A 76 -10.70 -4.89 5.05
CA SER A 76 -9.59 -4.35 4.24
C SER A 76 -9.00 -3.07 4.79
N LYS A 77 -9.14 -2.84 6.09
CA LYS A 77 -8.53 -1.70 6.76
C LYS A 77 -7.06 -1.98 6.99
N ILE A 78 -6.20 -1.09 6.54
CA ILE A 78 -4.75 -1.26 6.65
C ILE A 78 -4.19 -0.13 7.50
N THR A 79 -3.38 -0.48 8.48
CA THR A 79 -2.66 0.48 9.31
C THR A 79 -1.17 0.20 9.24
N TYR A 80 -0.35 1.20 9.60
CA TYR A 80 1.09 1.01 9.67
C TYR A 80 1.64 1.56 10.97
N LYS A 81 2.80 1.02 11.32
CA LYS A 81 3.59 1.50 12.45
C LYS A 81 5.06 1.34 12.07
N ASN A 82 5.86 2.37 12.28
CA ASN A 82 7.30 2.28 12.03
C ASN A 82 8.11 2.32 13.31
N LYS A 83 9.41 2.10 13.20
CA LYS A 83 10.30 2.06 14.36
C LYS A 83 10.44 3.40 15.07
N ALA A 84 10.19 4.50 14.37
CA ALA A 84 10.22 5.84 14.96
C ALA A 84 8.96 6.17 15.76
N GLY A 85 7.97 5.27 15.78
CA GLY A 85 6.71 5.47 16.49
C GLY A 85 5.61 6.13 15.65
N SER A 86 5.88 6.46 14.41
CA SER A 86 4.83 6.97 13.52
C SER A 86 3.84 5.86 13.20
N ARG A 87 2.57 6.24 13.13
CA ARG A 87 1.49 5.33 12.78
C ARG A 87 0.41 6.07 12.01
N GLY A 88 -0.38 5.32 11.28
CA GLY A 88 -1.44 5.90 10.49
C GLY A 88 -2.14 4.86 9.64
N LYS A 89 -2.77 5.34 8.57
CA LYS A 89 -3.56 4.52 7.66
C LYS A 89 -2.84 4.32 6.34
N VAL A 90 -3.06 3.17 5.73
CA VAL A 90 -2.63 2.88 4.37
C VAL A 90 -3.86 2.55 3.56
N ILE A 91 -4.02 3.20 2.42
CA ILE A 91 -5.16 3.01 1.53
C ILE A 91 -4.64 2.39 0.25
N LEU A 92 -5.21 1.24 -0.12
CA LEU A 92 -4.91 0.58 -1.39
C LEU A 92 -6.06 0.81 -2.35
N GLU A 93 -5.78 1.44 -3.48
CA GLU A 93 -6.72 1.62 -4.58
C GLU A 93 -6.01 1.24 -5.87
N ASP A 94 -6.52 0.22 -6.56
CA ASP A 94 -5.85 -0.36 -7.72
C ASP A 94 -4.42 -0.75 -7.33
N ASP A 95 -3.41 -0.27 -8.00
CA ASP A 95 -2.01 -0.56 -7.68
C ASP A 95 -1.33 0.62 -6.97
N ILE A 96 -2.11 1.45 -6.32
CA ILE A 96 -1.60 2.65 -5.64
C ILE A 96 -1.82 2.54 -4.15
N LEU A 97 -0.73 2.73 -3.39
CA LEU A 97 -0.77 2.81 -1.94
C LEU A 97 -0.59 4.25 -1.50
N THR A 98 -1.44 4.68 -0.58
CA THR A 98 -1.35 6.01 0.03
C THR A 98 -1.16 5.85 1.53
N TRP A 99 -0.04 6.34 2.04
CA TRP A 99 0.23 6.44 3.48
C TRP A 99 -0.24 7.77 3.99
N LYS A 100 -0.99 7.75 5.08
CA LYS A 100 -1.37 8.97 5.80
C LYS A 100 -0.96 8.84 7.25
N ASN A 101 -0.11 9.75 7.70
CA ASN A 101 0.25 9.82 9.11
C ASN A 101 -0.91 10.42 9.90
N THR A 102 -1.33 9.74 10.96
CA THR A 102 -2.38 10.24 11.86
C THR A 102 -1.82 10.88 13.12
N TYR A 103 -0.51 10.96 13.22
CA TYR A 103 0.17 11.53 14.38
C TYR A 103 0.12 13.06 14.32
N THR A 104 -0.29 13.70 15.40
CA THR A 104 -0.35 15.16 15.45
C THR A 104 1.05 15.76 15.48
N GLY A 105 1.28 16.80 14.66
CA GLY A 105 2.53 17.57 14.65
C GLY A 105 3.45 17.31 13.47
N ASN A 106 3.50 16.10 12.94
CA ASN A 106 4.38 15.76 11.82
C ASN A 106 3.60 15.04 10.71
N ASN A 107 2.73 15.79 10.06
CA ASN A 107 1.89 15.24 9.00
C ASN A 107 2.68 15.01 7.73
N TYR A 108 2.59 13.81 7.18
CA TYR A 108 3.16 13.50 5.87
C TYR A 108 2.25 12.58 5.09
N LYS A 109 2.50 12.52 3.79
CA LYS A 109 1.75 11.66 2.87
C LYS A 109 2.73 11.00 1.92
N ILE A 110 2.59 9.69 1.75
CA ILE A 110 3.39 8.91 0.81
C ILE A 110 2.44 8.28 -0.20
N ILE A 111 2.74 8.43 -1.48
CA ILE A 111 1.97 7.81 -2.56
C ILE A 111 2.94 7.01 -3.40
N VAL A 112 2.69 5.70 -3.50
CA VAL A 112 3.52 4.79 -4.29
C VAL A 112 2.66 3.88 -5.14
N LYS A 113 3.22 3.48 -6.27
CA LYS A 113 2.59 2.56 -7.22
C LYS A 113 3.44 1.32 -7.34
N LYS A 114 2.80 0.16 -7.48
CA LYS A 114 3.51 -1.11 -7.64
C LYS A 114 4.27 -1.14 -8.96
N ASN A 115 5.50 -1.57 -8.88
CA ASN A 115 6.38 -1.71 -10.06
C ASN A 115 6.05 -2.94 -10.88
#